data_07dd07763c641e5cb6b5b0fcf1a81628
#
_entry.id   07dd07763c641e5cb6b5b0fcf1a81628
#
_cell.length_a   1.000
_cell.length_b   1.000
_cell.length_c   1.000
_cell.angle_alpha   90.00
_cell.angle_beta   90.00
_cell.angle_gamma   90.00
#
_symmetry.space_group_name_H-M   'P 1'
#
loop_
_entity.id
_entity.type
_entity.pdbx_description
1 polymer ?
#
loop_
_entity_poly.entity_id
_entity_poly.type
_entity_poly.pdbx_seq_one_letter_code
_entity_poly.pdbx_strand_id
1 'polypeptide(L)'
;MPASDAAVVVDLLPEAGLTALAEAGPIDVVAGVHVANQAGHIVDVLDTVASALEEHSASGRTGVLVADGGSQDATPEVVRAWCESGTPAAPRHCLDVIAPKHRGRAIVALLLAGQRLGARAMVLLDADLTGVRKDWLHALLEPVLRQEADYVLPAYSRTVSEGTLTTNLLAPLTRALYGARIQQVMGGCAGLAGAVVGPWLEAGVETGEWQPHGAELWLTTAALASDARLVEVHLGRKVVTPGGPQPDLATILVRTVGPLFALMGRYQTAWLDRTGSAPVPRRGDACDVQADARSAATEQMVRAFDLGLKDLLPVWEQIMPEPTLARLYPLALLAPDEFRLPPPLWARVVSDFAVAYHERRLPRDHLLRALAPLYLGRVAAFIVEARATRLERIPEIFEKIDRAFEAEKEHLVARWR
;
A
#
# COMPACT_ATOMS: atom_id res chain seq x y z
N MET A 1 -26.65 16.15 -9.42
CA MET A 1 -25.56 15.24 -9.85
C MET A 1 -25.54 15.21 -11.38
N PRO A 2 -24.43 15.50 -12.04
CA PRO A 2 -24.31 15.30 -13.49
C PRO A 2 -24.31 13.79 -13.79
N ALA A 3 -25.02 13.39 -14.85
CA ALA A 3 -25.25 12.00 -15.24
C ALA A 3 -23.99 11.20 -15.67
N SER A 4 -22.80 11.83 -15.72
CA SER A 4 -21.54 11.17 -16.08
C SER A 4 -20.91 10.34 -14.94
N ASP A 5 -21.13 10.75 -13.68
CA ASP A 5 -20.44 10.15 -12.53
C ASP A 5 -21.05 8.81 -12.11
N ALA A 6 -22.34 8.65 -12.32
CA ALA A 6 -23.04 7.39 -12.07
C ALA A 6 -22.65 6.27 -13.06
N ALA A 7 -22.24 6.60 -14.28
CA ALA A 7 -21.95 5.62 -15.32
C ALA A 7 -20.64 4.85 -15.09
N VAL A 8 -19.57 5.49 -14.59
CA VAL A 8 -18.26 4.82 -14.38
C VAL A 8 -18.30 3.85 -13.21
N VAL A 9 -19.13 4.13 -12.21
CA VAL A 9 -19.29 3.28 -11.01
C VAL A 9 -20.16 2.06 -11.31
N VAL A 10 -21.10 2.16 -12.25
CA VAL A 10 -21.99 1.06 -12.69
C VAL A 10 -21.24 -0.04 -13.45
N ASP A 11 -20.12 0.31 -14.14
CA ASP A 11 -19.33 -0.64 -14.93
C ASP A 11 -18.43 -1.61 -14.12
N LEU A 12 -18.46 -1.58 -12.79
CA LEU A 12 -17.66 -2.48 -11.96
C LEU A 12 -18.40 -3.73 -11.54
N LEU A 13 -19.71 -3.63 -11.33
CA LEU A 13 -20.58 -4.75 -10.93
C LEU A 13 -21.73 -4.87 -11.94
N PRO A 14 -22.11 -6.11 -12.34
CA PRO A 14 -23.26 -6.33 -13.21
C PRO A 14 -24.56 -5.93 -12.48
N GLU A 15 -25.60 -5.62 -13.25
CA GLU A 15 -26.91 -5.23 -12.72
C GLU A 15 -27.48 -6.28 -11.76
N ALA A 16 -27.31 -7.56 -12.07
CA ALA A 16 -27.70 -8.67 -11.19
C ALA A 16 -26.98 -8.60 -9.83
N GLY A 17 -25.69 -8.25 -9.80
CA GLY A 17 -24.93 -8.07 -8.55
C GLY A 17 -25.43 -6.88 -7.73
N LEU A 18 -25.75 -5.77 -8.39
CA LEU A 18 -26.34 -4.60 -7.74
C LEU A 18 -27.73 -4.89 -7.16
N THR A 19 -28.56 -5.66 -7.88
CA THR A 19 -29.86 -6.12 -7.41
C THR A 19 -29.73 -7.02 -6.18
N ALA A 20 -28.80 -7.98 -6.21
CA ALA A 20 -28.56 -8.88 -5.07
C ALA A 20 -28.09 -8.11 -3.81
N LEU A 21 -27.26 -7.06 -3.97
CA LEU A 21 -26.90 -6.20 -2.86
C LEU A 21 -28.09 -5.39 -2.30
N ALA A 22 -28.98 -4.91 -3.18
CA ALA A 22 -30.20 -4.20 -2.76
C ALA A 22 -31.15 -5.12 -2.01
N GLU A 23 -31.33 -6.37 -2.46
CA GLU A 23 -32.17 -7.40 -1.80
C GLU A 23 -31.59 -7.84 -0.45
N ALA A 24 -30.26 -7.83 -0.31
CA ALA A 24 -29.60 -8.15 0.96
C ALA A 24 -30.00 -7.17 2.07
N GLY A 25 -30.36 -5.93 1.71
CA GLY A 25 -30.67 -4.87 2.66
C GLY A 25 -29.43 -4.34 3.40
N PRO A 26 -29.62 -3.38 4.32
CA PRO A 26 -28.50 -2.70 4.98
C PRO A 26 -27.64 -3.65 5.82
N ILE A 27 -26.32 -3.46 5.77
CA ILE A 27 -25.32 -4.18 6.59
C ILE A 27 -24.43 -3.12 7.25
N ASP A 28 -24.41 -3.10 8.58
CA ASP A 28 -23.72 -2.05 9.33
C ASP A 28 -22.19 -2.18 9.33
N VAL A 29 -21.68 -3.43 9.41
CA VAL A 29 -20.25 -3.71 9.47
C VAL A 29 -19.89 -4.74 8.40
N VAL A 30 -19.00 -4.38 7.50
CA VAL A 30 -18.64 -5.18 6.32
C VAL A 30 -17.15 -5.53 6.36
N ALA A 31 -16.83 -6.81 6.14
CA ALA A 31 -15.50 -7.22 5.74
C ALA A 31 -15.46 -7.45 4.23
N GLY A 32 -14.61 -6.70 3.53
CA GLY A 32 -14.32 -6.86 2.12
C GLY A 32 -13.01 -7.62 1.92
N VAL A 33 -13.05 -8.81 1.32
CA VAL A 33 -11.87 -9.64 1.08
C VAL A 33 -11.56 -9.69 -0.42
N HIS A 34 -10.38 -9.21 -0.79
CA HIS A 34 -9.83 -9.34 -2.14
C HIS A 34 -9.10 -10.67 -2.27
N VAL A 35 -9.40 -11.42 -3.34
CA VAL A 35 -8.77 -12.72 -3.62
C VAL A 35 -8.11 -12.74 -4.99
N ALA A 36 -7.00 -13.49 -5.14
CA ALA A 36 -6.35 -13.77 -6.42
C ALA A 36 -5.41 -14.99 -6.32
N ASN A 37 -5.82 -16.15 -6.85
CA ASN A 37 -5.08 -17.43 -6.82
C ASN A 37 -4.78 -17.96 -5.40
N GLN A 38 -5.79 -18.07 -4.55
CA GLN A 38 -5.67 -18.54 -3.16
C GLN A 38 -6.52 -19.77 -2.84
N ALA A 39 -6.86 -20.62 -3.83
CA ALA A 39 -7.74 -21.78 -3.64
C ALA A 39 -7.34 -22.68 -2.47
N GLY A 40 -6.05 -22.80 -2.17
CA GLY A 40 -5.52 -23.70 -1.14
C GLY A 40 -5.70 -23.24 0.32
N HIS A 41 -6.04 -21.97 0.57
CA HIS A 41 -6.12 -21.43 1.95
C HIS A 41 -7.23 -20.38 2.16
N ILE A 42 -7.96 -20.03 1.10
CA ILE A 42 -8.94 -18.95 1.16
C ILE A 42 -10.06 -19.22 2.16
N VAL A 43 -10.49 -20.47 2.31
CA VAL A 43 -11.57 -20.84 3.24
C VAL A 43 -11.18 -20.53 4.68
N ASP A 44 -9.96 -20.87 5.09
CA ASP A 44 -9.47 -20.61 6.46
C ASP A 44 -9.45 -19.10 6.76
N VAL A 45 -9.04 -18.29 5.78
CA VAL A 45 -9.05 -16.82 5.90
C VAL A 45 -10.48 -16.32 6.03
N LEU A 46 -11.40 -16.77 5.16
CA LEU A 46 -12.80 -16.33 5.16
C LEU A 46 -13.54 -16.76 6.44
N ASP A 47 -13.29 -17.97 6.94
CA ASP A 47 -13.89 -18.46 8.19
C ASP A 47 -13.38 -17.66 9.40
N THR A 48 -12.10 -17.31 9.42
CA THR A 48 -11.54 -16.43 10.45
C THR A 48 -12.21 -15.04 10.42
N VAL A 49 -12.38 -14.47 9.23
CA VAL A 49 -13.03 -13.17 9.01
C VAL A 49 -14.49 -13.22 9.44
N ALA A 50 -15.25 -14.22 8.99
CA ALA A 50 -16.66 -14.38 9.34
C ALA A 50 -16.85 -14.53 10.85
N SER A 51 -16.06 -15.40 11.47
CA SER A 51 -16.11 -15.62 12.92
C SER A 51 -15.73 -14.37 13.74
N ALA A 52 -14.81 -13.56 13.27
CA ALA A 52 -14.48 -12.27 13.91
C ALA A 52 -15.65 -11.28 13.80
N LEU A 53 -16.33 -11.22 12.64
CA LEU A 53 -17.49 -10.34 12.45
C LEU A 53 -18.69 -10.73 13.32
N GLU A 54 -18.91 -12.01 13.58
CA GLU A 54 -19.96 -12.47 14.48
C GLU A 54 -19.83 -11.88 15.90
N GLU A 55 -18.60 -11.67 16.36
CA GLU A 55 -18.30 -11.01 17.65
C GLU A 55 -18.68 -9.52 17.66
N HIS A 56 -18.84 -8.89 16.49
CA HIS A 56 -19.34 -7.52 16.31
C HIS A 56 -20.85 -7.42 16.07
N SER A 57 -21.60 -8.51 16.13
CA SER A 57 -23.06 -8.54 15.89
C SER A 57 -23.84 -7.59 16.83
N ALA A 58 -23.36 -7.34 18.04
CA ALA A 58 -23.92 -6.32 18.93
C ALA A 58 -23.82 -4.88 18.39
N SER A 59 -22.92 -4.64 17.42
CA SER A 59 -22.77 -3.35 16.76
C SER A 59 -23.70 -3.17 15.54
N GLY A 60 -24.53 -4.14 15.22
CA GLY A 60 -25.44 -4.15 14.08
C GLY A 60 -25.26 -5.39 13.20
N ARG A 61 -25.93 -5.38 12.05
CA ARG A 61 -25.83 -6.49 11.10
C ARG A 61 -24.46 -6.53 10.44
N THR A 62 -23.81 -7.70 10.42
CA THR A 62 -22.46 -7.89 9.86
C THR A 62 -22.52 -8.74 8.60
N GLY A 63 -21.55 -8.58 7.67
CA GLY A 63 -21.49 -9.38 6.46
C GLY A 63 -20.10 -9.39 5.81
N VAL A 64 -19.87 -10.41 4.98
CA VAL A 64 -18.61 -10.58 4.24
C VAL A 64 -18.86 -10.41 2.74
N LEU A 65 -18.05 -9.58 2.11
CA LEU A 65 -17.97 -9.40 0.66
C LEU A 65 -16.66 -9.98 0.16
N VAL A 66 -16.70 -10.76 -0.91
CA VAL A 66 -15.49 -11.29 -1.55
C VAL A 66 -15.46 -10.86 -3.00
N ALA A 67 -14.32 -10.31 -3.45
CA ALA A 67 -14.13 -9.89 -4.84
C ALA A 67 -12.86 -10.50 -5.44
N ASP A 68 -13.01 -11.19 -6.58
CA ASP A 68 -11.92 -11.82 -7.30
C ASP A 68 -11.19 -10.83 -8.21
N GLY A 69 -9.87 -10.71 -8.02
CA GLY A 69 -8.97 -9.87 -8.80
C GLY A 69 -8.42 -10.52 -10.07
N GLY A 70 -9.01 -11.63 -10.52
CA GLY A 70 -8.62 -12.30 -11.77
C GLY A 70 -7.84 -13.59 -11.54
N SER A 71 -8.31 -14.43 -10.64
CA SER A 71 -7.73 -15.76 -10.39
C SER A 71 -7.71 -16.65 -11.64
N GLN A 72 -6.67 -17.48 -11.74
CA GLN A 72 -6.48 -18.47 -12.80
C GLN A 72 -6.53 -19.90 -12.26
N ASP A 73 -6.73 -20.05 -10.95
CA ASP A 73 -6.91 -21.33 -10.25
C ASP A 73 -8.39 -21.51 -9.83
N ALA A 74 -8.69 -22.52 -9.00
CA ALA A 74 -10.04 -22.81 -8.51
C ALA A 74 -10.55 -21.82 -7.43
N THR A 75 -9.89 -20.68 -7.19
CA THR A 75 -10.32 -19.70 -6.18
C THR A 75 -11.77 -19.23 -6.38
N PRO A 76 -12.22 -18.86 -7.62
CA PRO A 76 -13.58 -18.38 -7.82
C PRO A 76 -14.66 -19.41 -7.44
N GLU A 77 -14.43 -20.69 -7.76
CA GLU A 77 -15.34 -21.79 -7.44
C GLU A 77 -15.42 -22.03 -5.93
N VAL A 78 -14.26 -22.05 -5.26
CA VAL A 78 -14.15 -22.22 -3.80
C VAL A 78 -14.86 -21.09 -3.07
N VAL A 79 -14.61 -19.83 -3.49
CA VAL A 79 -15.25 -18.65 -2.90
C VAL A 79 -16.76 -18.67 -3.10
N ARG A 80 -17.24 -19.04 -4.29
CA ARG A 80 -18.67 -19.11 -4.58
C ARG A 80 -19.36 -20.13 -3.66
N ALA A 81 -18.83 -21.35 -3.56
CA ALA A 81 -19.35 -22.39 -2.66
C ALA A 81 -19.35 -21.92 -1.19
N TRP A 82 -18.31 -21.21 -0.76
CA TRP A 82 -18.25 -20.64 0.59
C TRP A 82 -19.33 -19.57 0.81
N CYS A 83 -19.55 -18.68 -0.16
CA CYS A 83 -20.60 -17.66 -0.07
C CYS A 83 -22.01 -18.26 -0.03
N GLU A 84 -22.28 -19.32 -0.80
CA GLU A 84 -23.57 -20.02 -0.82
C GLU A 84 -23.90 -20.65 0.53
N SER A 85 -22.93 -20.94 1.38
CA SER A 85 -23.12 -21.44 2.75
C SER A 85 -23.51 -20.35 3.76
N GLY A 86 -23.60 -19.09 3.35
CA GLY A 86 -24.00 -17.96 4.20
C GLY A 86 -25.47 -18.06 4.66
N THR A 87 -25.78 -17.35 5.74
CA THR A 87 -27.13 -17.29 6.30
C THR A 87 -27.69 -15.86 6.24
N PRO A 88 -29.01 -15.64 6.32
CA PRO A 88 -29.55 -14.28 6.37
C PRO A 88 -29.06 -13.45 7.55
N ALA A 89 -28.69 -14.09 8.65
CA ALA A 89 -28.12 -13.41 9.83
C ALA A 89 -26.64 -13.02 9.65
N ALA A 90 -25.89 -13.79 8.86
CA ALA A 90 -24.49 -13.58 8.52
C ALA A 90 -24.31 -13.69 6.99
N PRO A 91 -24.75 -12.69 6.21
CA PRO A 91 -24.73 -12.73 4.76
C PRO A 91 -23.30 -12.73 4.22
N ARG A 92 -23.11 -13.53 3.16
CA ARG A 92 -21.86 -13.68 2.42
C ARG A 92 -22.14 -13.41 0.95
N HIS A 93 -21.43 -12.47 0.36
CA HIS A 93 -21.62 -12.09 -1.05
C HIS A 93 -20.33 -12.22 -1.85
N CYS A 94 -20.36 -13.05 -2.88
CA CYS A 94 -19.32 -13.09 -3.89
C CYS A 94 -19.66 -12.05 -4.96
N LEU A 95 -18.81 -11.03 -5.11
CA LEU A 95 -19.00 -9.97 -6.09
C LEU A 95 -18.45 -10.41 -7.45
N ASP A 96 -19.31 -10.39 -8.47
CA ASP A 96 -18.88 -10.62 -9.85
C ASP A 96 -18.34 -9.33 -10.46
N VAL A 97 -17.02 -9.14 -10.36
CA VAL A 97 -16.34 -7.95 -10.89
C VAL A 97 -16.27 -8.04 -12.41
N ILE A 98 -16.77 -7.01 -13.11
CA ILE A 98 -16.71 -6.92 -14.57
C ILE A 98 -15.26 -6.83 -15.07
N ALA A 99 -14.95 -7.58 -16.14
CA ALA A 99 -13.62 -7.58 -16.76
C ALA A 99 -13.21 -6.19 -17.31
N PRO A 100 -11.91 -5.85 -17.35
CA PRO A 100 -10.78 -6.69 -16.96
C PRO A 100 -10.65 -6.81 -15.43
N LYS A 101 -10.52 -8.04 -14.92
CA LYS A 101 -10.36 -8.29 -13.49
C LYS A 101 -8.91 -8.00 -13.06
N HIS A 102 -8.74 -7.20 -12.05
CA HIS A 102 -7.47 -6.96 -11.37
C HIS A 102 -7.70 -6.42 -9.95
N ARG A 103 -6.67 -6.46 -9.11
CA ARG A 103 -6.73 -6.08 -7.69
C ARG A 103 -7.43 -4.73 -7.45
N GLY A 104 -7.09 -3.71 -8.23
CA GLY A 104 -7.68 -2.38 -8.06
C GLY A 104 -9.20 -2.38 -8.26
N ARG A 105 -9.70 -3.03 -9.33
CA ARG A 105 -11.15 -3.13 -9.58
C ARG A 105 -11.87 -3.92 -8.49
N ALA A 106 -11.27 -5.00 -8.00
CA ALA A 106 -11.85 -5.78 -6.91
C ALA A 106 -11.97 -4.96 -5.61
N ILE A 107 -10.94 -4.21 -5.24
CA ILE A 107 -10.98 -3.33 -4.05
C ILE A 107 -12.04 -2.24 -4.22
N VAL A 108 -12.12 -1.58 -5.38
CA VAL A 108 -13.14 -0.54 -5.63
C VAL A 108 -14.55 -1.14 -5.65
N ALA A 109 -14.72 -2.35 -6.19
CA ALA A 109 -16.01 -3.05 -6.14
C ALA A 109 -16.45 -3.37 -4.70
N LEU A 110 -15.51 -3.77 -3.83
CA LEU A 110 -15.78 -3.99 -2.40
C LEU A 110 -16.21 -2.71 -1.70
N LEU A 111 -15.53 -1.59 -1.97
CA LEU A 111 -15.89 -0.29 -1.41
C LEU A 111 -17.27 0.16 -1.87
N LEU A 112 -17.54 0.05 -3.18
CA LEU A 112 -18.84 0.39 -3.76
C LEU A 112 -19.98 -0.47 -3.16
N ALA A 113 -19.75 -1.78 -3.05
CA ALA A 113 -20.73 -2.69 -2.45
C ALA A 113 -20.99 -2.36 -0.98
N GLY A 114 -19.95 -2.08 -0.20
CA GLY A 114 -20.09 -1.66 1.19
C GLY A 114 -20.85 -0.33 1.34
N GLN A 115 -20.58 0.64 0.45
CA GLN A 115 -21.33 1.90 0.40
C GLN A 115 -22.82 1.65 0.07
N ARG A 116 -23.12 0.79 -0.91
CA ARG A 116 -24.49 0.43 -1.31
C ARG A 116 -25.25 -0.27 -0.20
N LEU A 117 -24.58 -1.07 0.60
CA LEU A 117 -25.14 -1.73 1.78
C LEU A 117 -25.31 -0.79 2.98
N GLY A 118 -24.87 0.46 2.88
CA GLY A 118 -24.96 1.43 3.97
C GLY A 118 -24.00 1.15 5.12
N ALA A 119 -22.88 0.46 4.86
CA ALA A 119 -21.91 0.10 5.89
C ALA A 119 -21.37 1.33 6.58
N ARG A 120 -21.46 1.39 7.91
CA ARG A 120 -20.87 2.45 8.72
C ARG A 120 -19.42 2.19 9.07
N ALA A 121 -18.98 0.92 9.06
CA ALA A 121 -17.62 0.50 9.25
C ALA A 121 -17.28 -0.63 8.27
N MET A 122 -16.10 -0.55 7.68
CA MET A 122 -15.58 -1.57 6.77
C MET A 122 -14.17 -1.98 7.19
N VAL A 123 -13.83 -3.25 6.99
CA VAL A 123 -12.44 -3.70 6.96
C VAL A 123 -12.17 -4.28 5.58
N LEU A 124 -11.09 -3.81 4.93
CA LEU A 124 -10.56 -4.41 3.71
C LEU A 124 -9.41 -5.34 4.06
N LEU A 125 -9.30 -6.46 3.33
CA LEU A 125 -8.31 -7.48 3.58
C LEU A 125 -7.88 -8.17 2.30
N ASP A 126 -6.56 -8.30 2.09
CA ASP A 126 -6.00 -9.17 1.06
C ASP A 126 -5.96 -10.61 1.58
N ALA A 127 -6.48 -11.54 0.80
CA ALA A 127 -6.51 -12.96 1.17
C ALA A 127 -5.13 -13.65 1.18
N ASP A 128 -4.08 -12.99 0.69
CA ASP A 128 -2.71 -13.45 0.84
C ASP A 128 -2.17 -13.31 2.29
N LEU A 129 -2.85 -12.55 3.14
CA LEU A 129 -2.57 -12.41 4.57
C LEU A 129 -3.03 -13.67 5.33
N THR A 130 -2.29 -14.77 5.19
CA THR A 130 -2.64 -16.05 5.81
C THR A 130 -2.42 -16.11 7.33
N GLY A 131 -1.73 -15.09 7.88
CA GLY A 131 -1.58 -14.92 9.33
C GLY A 131 -2.67 -14.09 9.98
N VAL A 132 -3.79 -13.81 9.27
CA VAL A 132 -4.91 -13.05 9.82
C VAL A 132 -5.51 -13.75 11.04
N ARG A 133 -5.86 -12.97 12.06
CA ARG A 133 -6.50 -13.43 13.30
C ARG A 133 -7.70 -12.55 13.62
N LYS A 134 -8.58 -13.05 14.44
CA LYS A 134 -9.78 -12.32 14.87
C LYS A 134 -9.44 -10.98 15.54
N ASP A 135 -8.41 -10.95 16.37
CA ASP A 135 -7.94 -9.72 17.03
C ASP A 135 -7.49 -8.63 16.06
N TRP A 136 -7.04 -8.99 14.84
CA TRP A 136 -6.75 -8.01 13.79
C TRP A 136 -7.99 -7.26 13.33
N LEU A 137 -9.09 -7.99 13.09
CA LEU A 137 -10.34 -7.37 12.66
C LEU A 137 -10.91 -6.47 13.75
N HIS A 138 -10.85 -6.92 15.03
CA HIS A 138 -11.24 -6.09 16.16
C HIS A 138 -10.42 -4.81 16.24
N ALA A 139 -9.09 -4.91 16.14
CA ALA A 139 -8.20 -3.75 16.19
C ALA A 139 -8.45 -2.75 15.04
N LEU A 140 -8.77 -3.24 13.83
CA LEU A 140 -9.07 -2.40 12.67
C LEU A 140 -10.46 -1.76 12.75
N LEU A 141 -11.47 -2.46 13.28
CA LEU A 141 -12.85 -1.98 13.33
C LEU A 141 -13.14 -1.10 14.54
N GLU A 142 -12.56 -1.39 15.71
CA GLU A 142 -12.86 -0.70 16.96
C GLU A 142 -12.70 0.83 16.89
N PRO A 143 -11.60 1.40 16.37
CA PRO A 143 -11.45 2.84 16.28
C PRO A 143 -12.50 3.50 15.38
N VAL A 144 -12.92 2.81 14.32
CA VAL A 144 -13.98 3.27 13.40
C VAL A 144 -15.34 3.22 14.09
N LEU A 145 -15.67 2.10 14.72
CA LEU A 145 -16.96 1.92 15.41
C LEU A 145 -17.15 2.88 16.57
N ARG A 146 -16.06 3.26 17.23
CA ARG A 146 -16.03 4.30 18.28
C ARG A 146 -15.99 5.73 17.75
N GLN A 147 -15.99 5.90 16.41
CA GLN A 147 -15.88 7.21 15.76
C GLN A 147 -14.59 7.99 16.14
N GLU A 148 -13.51 7.28 16.44
CA GLU A 148 -12.21 7.86 16.77
C GLU A 148 -11.29 7.96 15.55
N ALA A 149 -11.55 7.15 14.51
CA ALA A 149 -10.82 7.14 13.27
C ALA A 149 -11.75 7.05 12.06
N ASP A 150 -11.32 7.66 10.96
CA ASP A 150 -11.92 7.53 9.65
C ASP A 150 -11.18 6.46 8.80
N TYR A 151 -9.88 6.29 9.05
CA TYR A 151 -9.03 5.31 8.40
C TYR A 151 -8.03 4.71 9.40
N VAL A 152 -8.01 3.38 9.48
CA VAL A 152 -7.13 2.62 10.38
C VAL A 152 -6.13 1.83 9.57
N LEU A 153 -4.86 2.08 9.82
CA LEU A 153 -3.72 1.46 9.14
C LEU A 153 -3.13 0.35 10.03
N PRO A 154 -2.70 -0.77 9.45
CA PRO A 154 -1.94 -1.76 10.19
C PRO A 154 -0.50 -1.30 10.41
N ALA A 155 0.08 -1.71 11.52
CA ALA A 155 1.51 -1.69 11.75
C ALA A 155 1.98 -3.10 12.11
N TYR A 156 3.18 -3.50 11.64
CA TYR A 156 3.66 -4.87 11.81
C TYR A 156 5.06 -4.91 12.40
N SER A 157 5.31 -5.91 13.24
CA SER A 157 6.67 -6.34 13.57
C SER A 157 7.33 -6.97 12.32
N ARG A 158 8.60 -6.69 12.10
CA ARG A 158 9.35 -7.15 10.92
C ARG A 158 10.79 -7.48 11.24
N THR A 159 11.44 -8.24 10.39
CA THR A 159 12.91 -8.32 10.42
C THR A 159 13.53 -7.11 9.74
N VAL A 160 14.83 -6.92 9.92
CA VAL A 160 15.57 -5.77 9.34
C VAL A 160 15.43 -5.73 7.82
N SER A 161 15.51 -6.88 7.14
CA SER A 161 15.43 -6.96 5.67
C SER A 161 14.02 -7.01 5.09
N GLU A 162 12.99 -7.15 5.93
CA GLU A 162 11.60 -7.15 5.46
C GLU A 162 11.07 -5.73 5.22
N GLY A 163 10.29 -5.55 4.16
CA GLY A 163 9.63 -4.28 3.85
C GLY A 163 10.58 -3.13 3.51
N THR A 164 11.75 -3.43 2.94
CA THR A 164 12.75 -2.41 2.59
C THR A 164 12.23 -1.33 1.65
N LEU A 165 11.28 -1.64 0.75
CA LEU A 165 10.65 -0.65 -0.11
C LEU A 165 9.79 0.33 0.72
N THR A 166 9.06 -0.19 1.69
CA THR A 166 8.28 0.65 2.61
C THR A 166 9.19 1.56 3.43
N THR A 167 10.23 1.00 4.06
CA THR A 167 11.08 1.76 5.00
C THR A 167 12.11 2.68 4.32
N ASN A 168 12.52 2.39 3.09
CA ASN A 168 13.51 3.22 2.40
C ASN A 168 12.90 4.16 1.35
N LEU A 169 11.62 4.01 0.98
CA LEU A 169 11.02 4.85 -0.04
C LEU A 169 9.58 5.25 0.28
N LEU A 170 8.64 4.28 0.41
CA LEU A 170 7.22 4.62 0.44
C LEU A 170 6.83 5.44 1.68
N ALA A 171 7.17 4.97 2.89
CA ALA A 171 6.83 5.66 4.12
C ALA A 171 7.58 6.99 4.28
N PRO A 172 8.92 7.07 4.04
CA PRO A 172 9.64 8.34 4.11
C PRO A 172 9.13 9.41 3.15
N LEU A 173 8.85 9.03 1.88
CA LEU A 173 8.31 9.96 0.90
C LEU A 173 6.91 10.41 1.29
N THR A 174 6.01 9.47 1.68
CA THR A 174 4.65 9.78 2.12
C THR A 174 4.66 10.73 3.34
N ARG A 175 5.54 10.48 4.31
CA ARG A 175 5.73 11.35 5.48
C ARG A 175 6.17 12.75 5.06
N ALA A 176 7.15 12.86 4.18
CA ALA A 176 7.63 14.16 3.68
C ALA A 176 6.53 14.91 2.93
N LEU A 177 5.73 14.22 2.12
CA LEU A 177 4.64 14.84 1.35
C LEU A 177 3.49 15.30 2.26
N TYR A 178 2.91 14.37 3.01
CA TYR A 178 1.63 14.59 3.69
C TYR A 178 1.75 14.88 5.19
N GLY A 179 2.95 14.89 5.75
CA GLY A 179 3.19 15.28 7.15
C GLY A 179 2.64 14.29 8.20
N ALA A 180 2.39 13.04 7.84
CA ALA A 180 1.91 12.01 8.76
C ALA A 180 2.97 10.93 8.99
N ARG A 181 3.29 10.63 10.24
CA ARG A 181 4.28 9.61 10.60
C ARG A 181 3.59 8.25 10.69
N ILE A 182 3.39 7.61 9.53
CA ILE A 182 2.83 6.26 9.40
C ILE A 182 3.94 5.27 9.06
N GLN A 183 3.83 4.03 9.59
CA GLN A 183 4.81 2.99 9.31
C GLN A 183 4.50 2.21 8.03
N GLN A 184 3.22 2.08 7.70
CA GLN A 184 2.79 1.20 6.63
C GLN A 184 1.85 1.94 5.68
N VAL A 185 2.33 2.22 4.48
CA VAL A 185 1.54 2.87 3.42
C VAL A 185 0.68 1.85 2.66
N MET A 186 1.14 0.59 2.60
CA MET A 186 0.48 -0.56 1.99
C MET A 186 0.58 -1.75 2.95
N GLY A 187 -0.47 -2.02 3.68
CA GLY A 187 -0.47 -3.04 4.73
C GLY A 187 -1.09 -4.38 4.34
N GLY A 188 -1.90 -4.41 3.27
CA GLY A 188 -2.72 -5.55 2.87
C GLY A 188 -4.06 -5.61 3.62
N CYS A 189 -4.27 -4.76 4.62
CA CYS A 189 -5.57 -4.57 5.27
C CYS A 189 -5.74 -3.14 5.75
N ALA A 190 -6.98 -2.70 5.96
CA ALA A 190 -7.31 -1.39 6.51
C ALA A 190 -8.73 -1.37 7.10
N GLY A 191 -8.94 -0.57 8.15
CA GLY A 191 -10.28 -0.23 8.65
C GLY A 191 -10.74 1.12 8.08
N LEU A 192 -12.01 1.25 7.71
CA LEU A 192 -12.58 2.46 7.11
C LEU A 192 -13.93 2.81 7.71
N ALA A 193 -14.16 4.09 7.95
CA ALA A 193 -15.50 4.59 8.21
C ALA A 193 -16.29 4.64 6.89
N GLY A 194 -17.54 4.18 6.90
CA GLY A 194 -18.39 4.22 5.70
C GLY A 194 -18.59 5.62 5.13
N ALA A 195 -18.56 6.62 5.99
CA ALA A 195 -18.76 8.02 5.60
C ALA A 195 -17.69 8.59 4.64
N VAL A 196 -16.45 8.04 4.69
CA VAL A 196 -15.36 8.52 3.80
C VAL A 196 -15.35 7.82 2.46
N VAL A 197 -16.01 6.65 2.34
CA VAL A 197 -15.93 5.80 1.14
C VAL A 197 -16.51 6.50 -0.08
N GLY A 198 -17.70 7.07 0.05
CA GLY A 198 -18.36 7.79 -1.07
C GLY A 198 -17.52 8.93 -1.63
N PRO A 199 -17.11 9.91 -0.82
CA PRO A 199 -16.25 11.01 -1.27
C PRO A 199 -14.94 10.56 -1.92
N TRP A 200 -14.31 9.50 -1.39
CA TRP A 200 -13.07 8.99 -2.00
C TRP A 200 -13.31 8.27 -3.32
N LEU A 201 -14.39 7.51 -3.45
CA LEU A 201 -14.78 6.89 -4.72
C LEU A 201 -15.07 7.95 -5.79
N GLU A 202 -15.81 9.00 -5.46
CA GLU A 202 -16.09 10.11 -6.39
C GLU A 202 -14.80 10.78 -6.86
N ALA A 203 -13.85 11.04 -5.94
CA ALA A 203 -12.57 11.65 -6.29
C ALA A 203 -11.64 10.72 -7.09
N GLY A 204 -11.63 9.41 -6.82
CA GLY A 204 -10.66 8.45 -7.38
C GLY A 204 -11.12 7.77 -8.67
N VAL A 205 -12.42 7.58 -8.88
CA VAL A 205 -12.96 6.83 -10.03
C VAL A 205 -12.70 7.56 -11.36
N GLU A 206 -12.83 8.88 -11.40
CA GLU A 206 -12.61 9.67 -12.61
C GLU A 206 -11.19 9.56 -13.17
N THR A 207 -10.21 9.23 -12.35
CA THR A 207 -8.80 9.33 -12.69
C THR A 207 -8.12 7.96 -12.91
N GLY A 208 -8.79 6.85 -12.56
CA GLY A 208 -8.26 5.51 -12.71
C GLY A 208 -7.00 5.22 -11.86
N GLU A 209 -6.75 5.98 -10.80
CA GLU A 209 -5.55 5.91 -9.96
C GLU A 209 -5.39 4.57 -9.22
N TRP A 210 -6.49 3.85 -9.04
CA TRP A 210 -6.57 2.53 -8.43
C TRP A 210 -6.20 1.38 -9.39
N GLN A 211 -5.89 1.67 -10.67
CA GLN A 211 -5.61 0.64 -11.68
C GLN A 211 -4.10 0.35 -11.79
N PRO A 212 -3.77 -0.91 -12.06
CA PRO A 212 -4.30 -2.17 -11.52
C PRO A 212 -3.75 -2.48 -10.12
N HIS A 213 -2.71 -1.75 -9.65
CA HIS A 213 -1.97 -2.02 -8.42
C HIS A 213 -1.98 -0.86 -7.42
N GLY A 214 -2.59 0.27 -7.76
CA GLY A 214 -2.53 1.51 -6.97
C GLY A 214 -3.60 1.67 -5.89
N ALA A 215 -4.60 0.80 -5.81
CA ALA A 215 -5.79 1.02 -4.98
C ALA A 215 -5.49 1.23 -3.49
N GLU A 216 -4.57 0.48 -2.91
CA GLU A 216 -4.22 0.62 -1.49
C GLU A 216 -3.42 1.91 -1.22
N LEU A 217 -2.48 2.25 -2.12
CA LEU A 217 -1.77 3.52 -2.08
C LEU A 217 -2.74 4.70 -2.24
N TRP A 218 -3.70 4.57 -3.16
CA TRP A 218 -4.73 5.58 -3.36
C TRP A 218 -5.56 5.78 -2.09
N LEU A 219 -6.05 4.71 -1.44
CA LEU A 219 -6.82 4.83 -0.18
C LEU A 219 -6.03 5.57 0.91
N THR A 220 -4.77 5.17 1.11
CA THR A 220 -3.91 5.84 2.10
C THR A 220 -3.66 7.30 1.71
N THR A 221 -3.42 7.58 0.42
CA THR A 221 -3.21 8.95 -0.06
C THR A 221 -4.48 9.79 0.05
N ALA A 222 -5.66 9.23 -0.28
CA ALA A 222 -6.94 9.91 -0.13
C ALA A 222 -7.23 10.27 1.34
N ALA A 223 -6.93 9.35 2.26
CA ALA A 223 -7.06 9.60 3.69
C ALA A 223 -6.15 10.74 4.16
N LEU A 224 -4.89 10.74 3.72
CA LEU A 224 -3.92 11.78 4.06
C LEU A 224 -4.24 13.13 3.44
N ALA A 225 -4.73 13.13 2.19
CA ALA A 225 -5.06 14.36 1.46
C ALA A 225 -6.38 15.00 1.88
N SER A 226 -7.30 14.23 2.45
CA SER A 226 -8.59 14.72 3.00
C SER A 226 -8.55 15.06 4.49
N ASP A 227 -7.36 15.03 5.11
CA ASP A 227 -7.17 15.22 6.56
C ASP A 227 -8.06 14.30 7.40
N ALA A 228 -8.28 13.06 6.93
CA ALA A 228 -9.03 12.05 7.66
C ALA A 228 -8.35 11.71 9.00
N ARG A 229 -9.11 11.36 10.00
CA ARG A 229 -8.58 10.93 11.31
C ARG A 229 -7.96 9.54 11.18
N LEU A 230 -6.64 9.49 11.30
CA LEU A 230 -5.86 8.27 11.16
C LEU A 230 -5.54 7.65 12.50
N VAL A 231 -5.55 6.32 12.57
CA VAL A 231 -5.00 5.52 13.69
C VAL A 231 -4.17 4.39 13.10
N GLU A 232 -3.00 4.12 13.65
CA GLU A 232 -2.25 2.88 13.39
C GLU A 232 -2.54 1.85 14.48
N VAL A 233 -2.72 0.58 14.07
CA VAL A 233 -2.93 -0.55 14.99
C VAL A 233 -1.84 -1.59 14.78
N HIS A 234 -1.19 -2.01 15.86
CA HIS A 234 -0.16 -3.04 15.79
C HIS A 234 -0.79 -4.43 15.75
N LEU A 235 -0.55 -5.17 14.65
CA LEU A 235 -1.15 -6.46 14.36
C LEU A 235 -0.19 -7.66 14.58
N GLY A 236 0.99 -7.40 15.14
CA GLY A 236 2.02 -8.42 15.29
C GLY A 236 2.79 -8.66 14.00
N ARG A 237 3.18 -9.92 13.73
CA ARG A 237 3.96 -10.28 12.54
C ARG A 237 3.05 -10.49 11.32
N LYS A 238 3.41 -9.87 10.20
CA LYS A 238 2.76 -10.11 8.91
C LYS A 238 3.22 -11.46 8.33
N VAL A 239 2.27 -12.33 8.00
CA VAL A 239 2.51 -13.59 7.28
C VAL A 239 1.73 -13.52 5.96
N VAL A 240 2.43 -13.73 4.85
CA VAL A 240 1.87 -13.65 3.50
C VAL A 240 2.17 -14.94 2.75
N THR A 241 1.13 -15.50 2.11
CA THR A 241 1.26 -16.61 1.16
C THR A 241 0.82 -16.11 -0.21
N PRO A 242 1.77 -15.74 -1.09
CA PRO A 242 1.43 -15.19 -2.38
C PRO A 242 0.69 -16.20 -3.27
N GLY A 243 -0.31 -15.74 -4.01
CA GLY A 243 -1.10 -16.55 -4.93
C GLY A 243 -0.41 -16.89 -6.28
N GLY A 244 0.92 -16.70 -6.39
CA GLY A 244 1.67 -16.98 -7.60
C GLY A 244 3.13 -16.58 -7.53
N PRO A 245 3.87 -16.72 -8.65
CA PRO A 245 5.28 -16.33 -8.73
C PRO A 245 5.48 -14.86 -8.38
N GLN A 246 6.52 -14.57 -7.57
CA GLN A 246 6.85 -13.21 -7.25
C GLN A 246 7.43 -12.48 -8.47
N PRO A 247 6.97 -11.26 -8.78
CA PRO A 247 7.53 -10.45 -9.85
C PRO A 247 8.97 -10.05 -9.53
N ASP A 248 9.75 -9.76 -10.58
CA ASP A 248 11.08 -9.16 -10.41
C ASP A 248 11.00 -7.75 -9.79
N LEU A 249 12.12 -7.28 -9.24
CA LEU A 249 12.19 -6.00 -8.54
C LEU A 249 11.76 -4.83 -9.43
N ALA A 250 12.16 -4.81 -10.70
CA ALA A 250 11.80 -3.72 -11.60
C ALA A 250 10.29 -3.65 -11.82
N THR A 251 9.64 -4.81 -11.93
CA THR A 251 8.18 -4.91 -11.99
C THR A 251 7.51 -4.48 -10.68
N ILE A 252 8.09 -4.83 -9.52
CA ILE A 252 7.59 -4.35 -8.20
C ILE A 252 7.65 -2.82 -8.15
N LEU A 253 8.75 -2.21 -8.58
CA LEU A 253 8.89 -0.74 -8.60
C LEU A 253 7.85 -0.09 -9.54
N VAL A 254 7.65 -0.63 -10.74
CA VAL A 254 6.62 -0.13 -11.66
C VAL A 254 5.24 -0.19 -11.01
N ARG A 255 4.91 -1.30 -10.34
CA ARG A 255 3.59 -1.53 -9.73
C ARG A 255 3.35 -0.78 -8.42
N THR A 256 4.40 -0.28 -7.76
CA THR A 256 4.30 0.39 -6.45
C THR A 256 4.68 1.86 -6.52
N VAL A 257 5.87 2.17 -7.05
CA VAL A 257 6.39 3.55 -7.11
C VAL A 257 5.69 4.34 -8.21
N GLY A 258 5.31 3.68 -9.30
CA GLY A 258 4.56 4.32 -10.39
C GLY A 258 3.23 4.92 -9.93
N PRO A 259 2.33 4.14 -9.30
CA PRO A 259 1.12 4.68 -8.68
C PRO A 259 1.40 5.78 -7.64
N LEU A 260 2.42 5.64 -6.79
CA LEU A 260 2.77 6.67 -5.82
C LEU A 260 3.14 8.00 -6.50
N PHE A 261 3.97 7.97 -7.54
CA PHE A 261 4.34 9.18 -8.29
C PHE A 261 3.14 9.78 -9.06
N ALA A 262 2.23 8.94 -9.56
CA ALA A 262 0.98 9.42 -10.17
C ALA A 262 0.10 10.16 -9.15
N LEU A 263 -0.06 9.58 -7.95
CA LEU A 263 -0.81 10.18 -6.85
C LEU A 263 -0.19 11.49 -6.35
N MET A 264 1.14 11.64 -6.37
CA MET A 264 1.81 12.92 -6.09
C MET A 264 1.30 14.03 -7.01
N GLY A 265 1.20 13.77 -8.32
CA GLY A 265 0.67 14.73 -9.28
C GLY A 265 -0.80 15.06 -9.03
N ARG A 266 -1.61 14.06 -8.72
CA ARG A 266 -3.05 14.21 -8.47
C ARG A 266 -3.34 15.03 -7.22
N TYR A 267 -2.69 14.70 -6.13
CA TYR A 267 -2.91 15.32 -4.83
C TYR A 267 -1.89 16.43 -4.51
N GLN A 268 -1.30 17.07 -5.54
CA GLN A 268 -0.26 18.07 -5.35
C GLN A 268 -0.69 19.23 -4.45
N THR A 269 -1.93 19.67 -4.51
CA THR A 269 -2.47 20.73 -3.65
C THR A 269 -2.47 20.37 -2.16
N ALA A 270 -2.54 19.08 -1.83
CA ALA A 270 -2.54 18.62 -0.45
C ALA A 270 -1.14 18.58 0.18
N TRP A 271 -0.06 18.54 -0.63
CA TRP A 271 1.27 18.34 -0.10
C TRP A 271 2.29 19.45 -0.41
N LEU A 272 2.09 20.24 -1.47
CA LEU A 272 3.09 21.24 -1.90
C LEU A 272 3.44 22.25 -0.81
N ASP A 273 2.44 22.73 -0.07
CA ASP A 273 2.61 23.75 0.95
C ASP A 273 2.62 23.16 2.38
N ARG A 274 2.49 21.85 2.53
CA ARG A 274 2.51 21.19 3.84
C ARG A 274 3.96 21.11 4.36
N THR A 275 4.19 21.54 5.59
CA THR A 275 5.50 21.52 6.25
C THR A 275 5.46 20.66 7.51
N GLY A 276 6.60 20.02 7.80
CA GLY A 276 6.77 19.19 9.00
C GLY A 276 5.92 17.91 9.00
N SER A 277 6.04 17.13 10.07
CA SER A 277 5.25 15.92 10.27
C SER A 277 4.83 15.73 11.72
N ALA A 278 3.65 15.14 11.91
CA ALA A 278 3.07 14.81 13.21
C ALA A 278 2.91 13.28 13.38
N PRO A 279 3.04 12.76 14.60
CA PRO A 279 2.76 11.36 14.87
C PRO A 279 1.26 11.07 14.66
N VAL A 280 0.97 9.90 14.10
CA VAL A 280 -0.38 9.34 14.06
C VAL A 280 -0.62 8.55 15.35
N PRO A 281 -1.80 8.66 15.99
CA PRO A 281 -2.14 7.85 17.15
C PRO A 281 -1.96 6.36 16.88
N ARG A 282 -1.38 5.64 17.85
CA ARG A 282 -1.10 4.20 17.75
C ARG A 282 -1.80 3.43 18.86
N ARG A 283 -2.22 2.21 18.53
CA ARG A 283 -2.83 1.26 19.46
C ARG A 283 -2.12 -0.08 19.39
N GLY A 284 -2.13 -0.82 20.50
CA GLY A 284 -1.39 -2.07 20.68
C GLY A 284 0.06 -1.85 21.08
N ASP A 285 0.80 -2.95 21.21
CA ASP A 285 2.19 -2.94 21.62
C ASP A 285 3.11 -2.32 20.55
N ALA A 286 4.34 -1.97 20.93
CA ALA A 286 5.30 -1.43 19.98
C ALA A 286 5.66 -2.45 18.89
N CYS A 287 5.84 -1.95 17.66
CA CYS A 287 6.35 -2.80 16.57
C CYS A 287 7.82 -3.15 16.80
N ASP A 288 8.09 -4.41 17.06
CA ASP A 288 9.44 -4.91 17.24
C ASP A 288 10.14 -5.11 15.90
N VAL A 289 11.41 -4.70 15.84
CA VAL A 289 12.33 -5.09 14.77
C VAL A 289 13.13 -6.30 15.26
N GLN A 290 13.13 -7.36 14.46
CA GLN A 290 13.81 -8.61 14.76
C GLN A 290 15.05 -8.77 13.88
N ALA A 291 16.04 -9.53 14.37
CA ALA A 291 17.22 -9.88 13.58
C ALA A 291 16.83 -10.76 12.38
N ASP A 292 17.55 -10.61 11.29
CA ASP A 292 17.39 -11.47 10.12
C ASP A 292 17.93 -12.87 10.38
N ALA A 293 17.16 -13.87 9.97
CA ALA A 293 17.61 -15.26 9.99
C ALA A 293 18.57 -15.60 8.83
N ARG A 294 18.62 -14.77 7.79
CA ARG A 294 19.43 -15.01 6.58
C ARG A 294 20.32 -13.81 6.26
N SER A 295 21.53 -14.07 5.76
CA SER A 295 22.38 -13.01 5.23
C SER A 295 21.81 -12.49 3.92
N ALA A 296 21.59 -11.20 3.84
CA ALA A 296 21.19 -10.55 2.58
C ALA A 296 22.40 -10.52 1.61
N ALA A 297 22.12 -10.69 0.32
CA ALA A 297 23.14 -10.71 -0.75
C ALA A 297 23.61 -9.29 -1.12
N THR A 298 24.26 -8.58 -0.17
CA THR A 298 24.73 -7.19 -0.34
C THR A 298 25.68 -7.06 -1.53
N GLU A 299 26.58 -8.01 -1.77
CA GLU A 299 27.49 -8.00 -2.92
C GLU A 299 26.74 -7.95 -4.26
N GLN A 300 25.68 -8.74 -4.40
CA GLN A 300 24.88 -8.75 -5.64
C GLN A 300 24.15 -7.42 -5.84
N MET A 301 23.68 -6.81 -4.76
CA MET A 301 23.01 -5.51 -4.80
C MET A 301 23.99 -4.39 -5.21
N VAL A 302 25.20 -4.39 -4.65
CA VAL A 302 26.26 -3.43 -5.01
C VAL A 302 26.70 -3.62 -6.46
N ARG A 303 26.89 -4.86 -6.91
CA ARG A 303 27.19 -5.15 -8.34
C ARG A 303 26.09 -4.65 -9.28
N ALA A 304 24.81 -4.81 -8.90
CA ALA A 304 23.71 -4.29 -9.70
C ALA A 304 23.73 -2.75 -9.78
N PHE A 305 24.08 -2.07 -8.69
CA PHE A 305 24.29 -0.62 -8.66
C PHE A 305 25.44 -0.21 -9.62
N ASP A 306 26.60 -0.90 -9.55
CA ASP A 306 27.76 -0.61 -10.40
C ASP A 306 27.47 -0.84 -11.89
N LEU A 307 26.73 -1.92 -12.22
CA LEU A 307 26.26 -2.15 -13.60
C LEU A 307 25.29 -1.05 -14.05
N GLY A 308 24.38 -0.63 -13.14
CA GLY A 308 23.47 0.48 -13.43
C GLY A 308 24.21 1.78 -13.74
N LEU A 309 25.30 2.11 -13.02
CA LEU A 309 26.13 3.27 -13.30
C LEU A 309 26.80 3.21 -14.68
N LYS A 310 27.16 2.02 -15.16
CA LYS A 310 27.79 1.83 -16.49
C LYS A 310 26.76 1.86 -17.61
N ASP A 311 25.64 1.15 -17.44
CA ASP A 311 24.71 0.83 -18.52
C ASP A 311 23.56 1.83 -18.63
N LEU A 312 23.14 2.44 -17.50
CA LEU A 312 22.00 3.35 -17.43
C LEU A 312 22.37 4.83 -17.28
N LEU A 313 23.66 5.17 -17.29
CA LEU A 313 24.10 6.55 -17.16
C LEU A 313 23.39 7.51 -18.13
N PRO A 314 23.29 7.22 -19.46
CA PRO A 314 22.59 8.10 -20.40
C PRO A 314 21.09 8.27 -20.09
N VAL A 315 20.47 7.30 -19.42
CA VAL A 315 19.08 7.39 -18.93
C VAL A 315 19.01 8.27 -17.68
N TRP A 316 19.94 8.08 -16.75
CA TRP A 316 19.97 8.85 -15.51
C TRP A 316 20.32 10.33 -15.74
N GLU A 317 21.13 10.67 -16.75
CA GLU A 317 21.40 12.05 -17.18
C GLU A 317 20.14 12.80 -17.64
N GLN A 318 19.14 12.08 -18.17
CA GLN A 318 17.85 12.68 -18.51
C GLN A 318 16.92 12.86 -17.30
N ILE A 319 17.15 12.13 -16.22
CA ILE A 319 16.32 12.13 -15.01
C ILE A 319 16.88 13.06 -13.95
N MET A 320 18.16 12.91 -13.64
CA MET A 320 18.84 13.59 -12.52
C MET A 320 19.75 14.73 -13.00
N PRO A 321 19.78 15.86 -12.28
CA PRO A 321 20.78 16.90 -12.54
C PRO A 321 22.22 16.40 -12.29
N GLU A 322 23.18 17.00 -12.98
CA GLU A 322 24.60 16.69 -12.85
C GLU A 322 25.08 16.66 -11.38
N PRO A 323 24.73 17.60 -10.48
CA PRO A 323 25.18 17.55 -9.09
C PRO A 323 24.66 16.32 -8.31
N THR A 324 23.52 15.74 -8.68
CA THR A 324 23.03 14.48 -8.09
C THR A 324 23.84 13.30 -8.62
N LEU A 325 24.07 13.24 -9.95
CA LEU A 325 24.84 12.18 -10.61
C LEU A 325 26.29 12.15 -10.12
N ALA A 326 26.95 13.30 -10.03
CA ALA A 326 28.34 13.41 -9.58
C ALA A 326 28.58 12.77 -8.20
N ARG A 327 27.57 12.77 -7.33
CA ARG A 327 27.64 12.14 -6.00
C ARG A 327 27.48 10.61 -6.04
N LEU A 328 27.01 10.02 -7.13
CA LEU A 328 26.86 8.57 -7.28
C LEU A 328 28.17 7.90 -7.73
N TYR A 329 29.00 8.57 -8.55
CA TYR A 329 30.24 7.98 -9.08
C TYR A 329 31.20 7.46 -8.03
N PRO A 330 31.52 8.21 -6.95
CA PRO A 330 32.44 7.73 -5.92
C PRO A 330 31.95 6.47 -5.20
N LEU A 331 30.63 6.19 -5.21
CA LEU A 331 30.06 5.04 -4.51
C LEU A 331 30.45 3.72 -5.18
N ALA A 332 30.65 3.70 -6.48
CA ALA A 332 31.10 2.51 -7.22
C ALA A 332 32.53 2.08 -6.87
N LEU A 333 33.30 2.93 -6.18
CA LEU A 333 34.67 2.62 -5.73
C LEU A 333 34.71 1.96 -4.34
N LEU A 334 33.55 1.89 -3.66
CA LEU A 334 33.47 1.34 -2.30
C LEU A 334 33.37 -0.19 -2.34
N ALA A 335 34.04 -0.85 -1.40
CA ALA A 335 33.86 -2.28 -1.20
C ALA A 335 32.42 -2.59 -0.71
N PRO A 336 31.88 -3.77 -1.00
CA PRO A 336 30.48 -4.12 -0.67
C PRO A 336 30.13 -4.00 0.83
N ASP A 337 31.08 -4.26 1.72
CA ASP A 337 30.96 -4.14 3.18
C ASP A 337 31.09 -2.70 3.69
N GLU A 338 31.67 -1.82 2.89
CA GLU A 338 31.81 -0.40 3.15
C GLU A 338 30.83 0.47 2.35
N PHE A 339 30.00 -0.16 1.52
CA PHE A 339 29.11 0.57 0.62
C PHE A 339 28.14 1.47 1.38
N ARG A 340 28.06 2.73 0.96
CA ARG A 340 27.24 3.79 1.59
C ARG A 340 26.53 4.60 0.52
N LEU A 341 25.22 4.52 0.47
CA LEU A 341 24.36 5.48 -0.23
C LEU A 341 23.59 6.28 0.83
N PRO A 342 24.06 7.48 1.18
CA PRO A 342 23.49 8.26 2.28
C PRO A 342 22.01 8.58 2.08
N PRO A 343 21.17 8.56 3.14
CA PRO A 343 19.74 8.88 3.05
C PRO A 343 19.44 10.22 2.35
N PRO A 344 20.18 11.34 2.56
CA PRO A 344 19.91 12.57 1.83
C PRO A 344 20.16 12.47 0.31
N LEU A 345 21.17 11.71 -0.12
CA LEU A 345 21.40 11.48 -1.55
C LEU A 345 20.30 10.60 -2.14
N TRP A 346 19.87 9.57 -1.40
CA TRP A 346 18.76 8.70 -1.82
C TRP A 346 17.45 9.48 -1.94
N ALA A 347 17.11 10.30 -0.96
CA ALA A 347 15.91 11.15 -1.00
C ALA A 347 15.96 12.11 -2.20
N ARG A 348 17.14 12.67 -2.53
CA ARG A 348 17.38 13.49 -3.72
C ARG A 348 17.12 12.72 -5.00
N VAL A 349 17.68 11.50 -5.13
CA VAL A 349 17.47 10.62 -6.29
C VAL A 349 15.98 10.34 -6.48
N VAL A 350 15.26 9.95 -5.41
CA VAL A 350 13.82 9.67 -5.49
C VAL A 350 13.03 10.92 -5.92
N SER A 351 13.39 12.10 -5.40
CA SER A 351 12.76 13.36 -5.79
C SER A 351 12.98 13.69 -7.27
N ASP A 352 14.20 13.49 -7.78
CA ASP A 352 14.52 13.72 -9.18
C ASP A 352 13.75 12.76 -10.11
N PHE A 353 13.61 11.50 -9.71
CA PHE A 353 12.80 10.51 -10.43
C PHE A 353 11.31 10.87 -10.40
N ALA A 354 10.79 11.34 -9.28
CA ALA A 354 9.39 11.77 -9.16
C ALA A 354 9.08 12.97 -10.06
N VAL A 355 9.98 13.97 -10.12
CA VAL A 355 9.86 15.12 -11.03
C VAL A 355 9.91 14.67 -12.49
N ALA A 356 10.89 13.84 -12.87
CA ALA A 356 11.01 13.33 -14.24
C ALA A 356 9.79 12.50 -14.67
N TYR A 357 9.18 11.75 -13.72
CA TYR A 357 7.92 11.03 -13.94
C TYR A 357 6.74 11.98 -14.18
N HIS A 358 6.63 13.03 -13.38
CA HIS A 358 5.62 14.08 -13.52
C HIS A 358 5.72 14.81 -14.85
N GLU A 359 6.93 15.23 -15.22
CA GLU A 359 7.23 15.93 -16.48
C GLU A 359 7.20 15.02 -17.72
N ARG A 360 7.07 13.69 -17.53
CA ARG A 360 7.08 12.70 -18.62
C ARG A 360 8.36 12.75 -19.47
N ARG A 361 9.51 12.97 -18.86
CA ARG A 361 10.82 13.06 -19.56
C ARG A 361 11.17 11.77 -20.32
N LEU A 362 10.70 10.63 -19.80
CA LEU A 362 10.87 9.29 -20.38
C LEU A 362 9.56 8.51 -20.29
N PRO A 363 9.39 7.42 -21.09
CA PRO A 363 8.31 6.48 -20.87
C PRO A 363 8.33 5.97 -19.42
N ARG A 364 7.19 6.07 -18.72
CA ARG A 364 7.08 5.84 -17.27
C ARG A 364 7.66 4.51 -16.82
N ASP A 365 7.40 3.43 -17.57
CA ASP A 365 7.94 2.11 -17.25
C ASP A 365 9.47 2.06 -17.36
N HIS A 366 10.07 2.70 -18.37
CA HIS A 366 11.52 2.78 -18.52
C HIS A 366 12.15 3.56 -17.39
N LEU A 367 11.56 4.70 -17.02
CA LEU A 367 12.01 5.52 -15.89
C LEU A 367 12.00 4.70 -14.59
N LEU A 368 10.89 4.03 -14.28
CA LEU A 368 10.76 3.27 -13.03
C LEU A 368 11.69 2.04 -12.99
N ARG A 369 11.88 1.36 -14.12
CA ARG A 369 12.85 0.25 -14.21
C ARG A 369 14.29 0.73 -14.00
N ALA A 370 14.62 1.93 -14.48
CA ALA A 370 15.94 2.53 -14.27
C ALA A 370 16.22 2.90 -12.80
N LEU A 371 15.21 2.94 -11.94
CA LEU A 371 15.37 3.14 -10.48
C LEU A 371 15.90 1.88 -9.78
N ALA A 372 15.72 0.69 -10.35
CA ALA A 372 16.00 -0.58 -9.66
C ALA A 372 17.47 -0.72 -9.18
N PRO A 373 18.51 -0.43 -9.95
CA PRO A 373 19.89 -0.52 -9.46
C PRO A 373 20.19 0.48 -8.32
N LEU A 374 19.63 1.69 -8.40
CA LEU A 374 19.79 2.73 -7.36
C LEU A 374 19.10 2.30 -6.05
N TYR A 375 17.90 1.72 -6.16
CA TYR A 375 17.20 1.16 -5.01
C TYR A 375 17.98 -0.02 -4.38
N LEU A 376 18.54 -0.93 -5.19
CA LEU A 376 19.41 -2.01 -4.69
C LEU A 376 20.63 -1.45 -3.95
N GLY A 377 21.27 -0.40 -4.49
CA GLY A 377 22.34 0.30 -3.79
C GLY A 377 21.87 0.87 -2.44
N ARG A 378 20.66 1.47 -2.38
CA ARG A 378 20.13 1.97 -1.11
C ARG A 378 19.88 0.83 -0.11
N VAL A 379 19.30 -0.29 -0.55
CA VAL A 379 19.06 -1.45 0.31
C VAL A 379 20.37 -2.06 0.81
N ALA A 380 21.39 -2.19 -0.05
CA ALA A 380 22.73 -2.65 0.36
C ALA A 380 23.32 -1.75 1.45
N ALA A 381 23.30 -0.42 1.24
CA ALA A 381 23.78 0.55 2.23
C ALA A 381 23.01 0.47 3.56
N PHE A 382 21.68 0.31 3.50
CA PHE A 382 20.84 0.13 4.67
C PHE A 382 21.22 -1.15 5.45
N ILE A 383 21.40 -2.27 4.76
CA ILE A 383 21.78 -3.56 5.39
C ILE A 383 23.17 -3.46 6.04
N VAL A 384 24.14 -2.83 5.38
CA VAL A 384 25.47 -2.60 5.94
C VAL A 384 25.38 -1.73 7.21
N GLU A 385 24.62 -0.64 7.18
CA GLU A 385 24.40 0.24 8.35
C GLU A 385 23.70 -0.53 9.49
N ALA A 386 22.68 -1.31 9.18
CA ALA A 386 21.92 -2.08 10.14
C ALA A 386 22.76 -3.17 10.82
N ARG A 387 23.63 -3.87 10.07
CA ARG A 387 24.55 -4.87 10.63
C ARG A 387 25.57 -4.29 11.64
N ALA A 388 25.96 -3.03 11.43
CA ALA A 388 26.86 -2.32 12.33
C ALA A 388 26.13 -1.70 13.53
N THR A 389 24.79 -1.81 13.58
CA THR A 389 23.96 -1.16 14.59
C THR A 389 23.29 -2.21 15.50
N ARG A 390 23.19 -1.94 16.80
CA ARG A 390 22.44 -2.78 17.72
C ARG A 390 20.97 -2.80 17.36
N LEU A 391 20.30 -3.93 17.56
CA LEU A 391 18.92 -4.15 17.12
C LEU A 391 17.95 -3.09 17.68
N GLU A 392 18.12 -2.72 18.95
CA GLU A 392 17.28 -1.73 19.63
C GLU A 392 17.41 -0.31 19.02
N ARG A 393 18.48 -0.07 18.28
CA ARG A 393 18.75 1.21 17.61
C ARG A 393 18.38 1.24 16.13
N ILE A 394 17.91 0.15 15.56
CA ILE A 394 17.44 0.11 14.16
C ILE A 394 16.35 1.16 13.88
N PRO A 395 15.39 1.45 14.78
CA PRO A 395 14.43 2.52 14.59
C PRO A 395 15.06 3.91 14.36
N GLU A 396 16.28 4.16 14.88
CA GLU A 396 17.01 5.42 14.63
C GLU A 396 17.45 5.52 13.16
N ILE A 397 17.77 4.39 12.52
CA ILE A 397 18.10 4.37 11.07
C ILE A 397 16.85 4.72 10.26
N PHE A 398 15.69 4.17 10.60
CA PHE A 398 14.44 4.53 9.92
C PHE A 398 14.13 6.02 10.07
N GLU A 399 14.21 6.56 11.28
CA GLU A 399 13.98 8.00 11.52
C GLU A 399 14.99 8.88 10.77
N LYS A 400 16.24 8.44 10.61
CA LYS A 400 17.25 9.14 9.81
C LYS A 400 16.90 9.19 8.33
N ILE A 401 16.32 8.10 7.79
CA ILE A 401 15.85 8.05 6.41
C ILE A 401 14.64 8.99 6.26
N ASP A 402 13.68 8.90 7.16
CA ASP A 402 12.47 9.72 7.15
C ASP A 402 12.81 11.22 7.15
N ARG A 403 13.70 11.66 8.07
CA ARG A 403 14.16 13.04 8.15
C ARG A 403 14.90 13.50 6.90
N ALA A 404 15.62 12.61 6.23
CA ALA A 404 16.30 12.95 4.98
C ALA A 404 15.30 13.30 3.88
N PHE A 405 14.18 12.56 3.77
CA PHE A 405 13.12 12.91 2.82
C PHE A 405 12.40 14.21 3.20
N GLU A 406 12.15 14.45 4.50
CA GLU A 406 11.58 15.73 4.95
C GLU A 406 12.49 16.92 4.60
N ALA A 407 13.80 16.77 4.82
CA ALA A 407 14.78 17.83 4.49
C ALA A 407 14.91 18.08 2.98
N GLU A 408 14.75 17.05 2.15
CA GLU A 408 14.83 17.18 0.68
C GLU A 408 13.51 17.65 0.04
N LYS A 409 12.43 17.83 0.81
CA LYS A 409 11.14 18.27 0.28
C LYS A 409 11.20 19.63 -0.40
N GLU A 410 11.96 20.58 0.12
CA GLU A 410 12.11 21.90 -0.50
C GLU A 410 12.71 21.77 -1.92
N HIS A 411 13.70 20.89 -2.10
CA HIS A 411 14.25 20.60 -3.44
C HIS A 411 13.19 19.99 -4.36
N LEU A 412 12.41 19.03 -3.86
CA LEU A 412 11.31 18.42 -4.62
C LEU A 412 10.30 19.49 -5.06
N VAL A 413 9.83 20.34 -4.14
CA VAL A 413 8.84 21.40 -4.41
C VAL A 413 9.37 22.41 -5.43
N ALA A 414 10.62 22.85 -5.28
CA ALA A 414 11.25 23.82 -6.18
C ALA A 414 11.35 23.32 -7.63
N ARG A 415 11.42 22.00 -7.84
CA ARG A 415 11.50 21.38 -9.17
C ARG A 415 10.16 20.90 -9.69
N TRP A 416 9.18 20.72 -8.81
CA TRP A 416 7.83 20.27 -9.18
C TRP A 416 6.99 21.41 -9.75
N ARG A 417 7.16 22.64 -9.25
CA ARG A 417 6.53 23.90 -9.74
C ARG A 417 7.13 24.37 -11.05
#